data_661389821220c370601ca1f625cf7cb5
#
_entry.id   661389821220c370601ca1f625cf7cb5
#
_cell.length_a   1.000
_cell.length_b   1.000
_cell.length_c   1.000
_cell.angle_alpha   90.00
_cell.angle_beta   90.00
_cell.angle_gamma   90.00
#
_symmetry.space_group_name_H-M   'P 1'
#
loop_
_entity.id
_entity.type
_entity.pdbx_description
1 polymer ?
#
loop_
_entity_poly.entity_id
_entity_poly.type
_entity_poly.pdbx_seq_one_letter_code
_entity_poly.pdbx_strand_id
1 'polypeptide(L)'
;MSATPSAEAVRQLYLRYKLTADAAKSYFDNGFSVVIQDNYYGDELNRMINYLHKYPVEVVVLCPDVETIKERERYREKTGYSGFTVETLYDTFMQTTPRIGFWLDNSNQTPQQTAETILNTRKPV
;
A
#
# COMPACT_ATOMS: atom_id res chain seq x y z
N MET A 1 4.23 16.71 -16.96
CA MET A 1 3.39 15.55 -16.68
C MET A 1 2.16 15.96 -15.90
N SER A 2 1.01 15.47 -16.30
CA SER A 2 -0.23 15.78 -15.62
C SER A 2 -0.35 15.00 -14.32
N ALA A 3 -0.85 15.64 -13.26
CA ALA A 3 -1.18 14.96 -12.02
C ALA A 3 -2.44 14.09 -12.14
N THR A 4 -3.24 14.33 -13.18
CA THR A 4 -4.47 13.57 -13.43
C THR A 4 -4.18 12.45 -14.42
N PRO A 5 -4.35 11.17 -14.00
CA PRO A 5 -4.09 10.07 -14.92
C PRO A 5 -5.14 10.02 -16.05
N SER A 6 -4.72 9.51 -17.21
CA SER A 6 -5.62 9.26 -18.31
C SER A 6 -6.55 8.09 -18.00
N ALA A 7 -7.66 7.98 -18.76
CA ALA A 7 -8.57 6.84 -18.63
C ALA A 7 -7.84 5.51 -18.89
N GLU A 8 -6.92 5.49 -19.85
CA GLU A 8 -6.13 4.29 -20.14
C GLU A 8 -5.21 3.94 -18.98
N ALA A 9 -4.58 4.92 -18.35
CA ALA A 9 -3.71 4.68 -17.19
C ALA A 9 -4.50 4.09 -16.03
N VAL A 10 -5.71 4.59 -15.78
CA VAL A 10 -6.59 4.07 -14.73
C VAL A 10 -7.02 2.64 -15.05
N ARG A 11 -7.37 2.36 -16.31
CA ARG A 11 -7.73 1.01 -16.73
C ARG A 11 -6.60 0.02 -16.48
N GLN A 12 -5.37 0.40 -16.82
CA GLN A 12 -4.21 -0.45 -16.61
C GLN A 12 -3.91 -0.65 -15.12
N LEU A 13 -4.13 0.38 -14.31
CA LEU A 13 -3.93 0.29 -12.86
C LEU A 13 -4.89 -0.76 -12.26
N TYR A 14 -6.17 -0.71 -12.63
CA TYR A 14 -7.15 -1.66 -12.11
C TYR A 14 -6.90 -3.08 -12.62
N LEU A 15 -6.45 -3.20 -13.86
CA LEU A 15 -6.05 -4.50 -14.39
C LEU A 15 -4.88 -5.07 -13.59
N ARG A 16 -3.89 -4.25 -13.26
CA ARG A 16 -2.76 -4.66 -12.44
C ARG A 16 -3.21 -5.16 -11.07
N TYR A 17 -4.13 -4.45 -10.43
CA TYR A 17 -4.68 -4.88 -9.14
C TYR A 17 -5.37 -6.24 -9.26
N LYS A 18 -6.17 -6.43 -10.29
CA LYS A 18 -6.88 -7.68 -10.50
C LYS A 18 -5.91 -8.83 -10.73
N LEU A 19 -4.90 -8.64 -11.57
CA LEU A 19 -3.90 -9.66 -11.85
C LEU A 19 -3.10 -10.02 -10.60
N THR A 20 -2.76 -9.03 -9.79
CA THR A 20 -2.07 -9.25 -8.51
C THR A 20 -2.94 -10.09 -7.58
N ALA A 21 -4.22 -9.75 -7.45
CA ALA A 21 -5.14 -10.49 -6.60
C ALA A 21 -5.33 -11.92 -7.09
N ASP A 22 -5.49 -12.11 -8.40
CA ASP A 22 -5.66 -13.44 -8.98
C ASP A 22 -4.43 -14.32 -8.75
N ALA A 23 -3.23 -13.75 -8.91
CA ALA A 23 -1.99 -14.47 -8.62
C ALA A 23 -1.89 -14.84 -7.14
N ALA A 24 -2.22 -13.92 -6.24
CA ALA A 24 -2.19 -14.17 -4.81
C ALA A 24 -3.14 -15.31 -4.42
N LYS A 25 -4.35 -15.33 -4.99
CA LYS A 25 -5.31 -16.39 -4.73
C LYS A 25 -4.78 -17.75 -5.18
N SER A 26 -4.18 -17.79 -6.37
CA SER A 26 -3.63 -19.04 -6.90
C SER A 26 -2.50 -19.57 -6.02
N TYR A 27 -1.61 -18.72 -5.57
CA TYR A 27 -0.55 -19.14 -4.66
C TYR A 27 -1.11 -19.61 -3.33
N PHE A 28 -2.05 -18.87 -2.76
CA PHE A 28 -2.65 -19.25 -1.49
C PHE A 28 -3.37 -20.60 -1.61
N ASP A 29 -4.13 -20.79 -2.67
CA ASP A 29 -4.87 -22.05 -2.91
C ASP A 29 -3.93 -23.24 -3.05
N ASN A 30 -2.67 -23.00 -3.39
CA ASN A 30 -1.65 -24.03 -3.52
C ASN A 30 -0.72 -24.11 -2.31
N GLY A 31 -1.13 -23.55 -1.18
CA GLY A 31 -0.45 -23.73 0.10
C GLY A 31 0.62 -22.70 0.44
N PHE A 32 0.68 -21.58 -0.28
CA PHE A 32 1.66 -20.54 -0.02
C PHE A 32 1.09 -19.40 0.81
N SER A 33 1.92 -18.85 1.68
CA SER A 33 1.65 -17.55 2.26
C SER A 33 2.04 -16.49 1.24
N VAL A 34 1.26 -15.40 1.15
CA VAL A 34 1.47 -14.37 0.14
C VAL A 34 1.54 -13.01 0.81
N VAL A 35 2.50 -12.20 0.40
CA VAL A 35 2.59 -10.81 0.80
C VAL A 35 2.44 -9.96 -0.47
N ILE A 36 1.51 -9.01 -0.43
CA ILE A 36 1.30 -8.04 -1.49
C ILE A 36 1.72 -6.68 -0.95
N GLN A 37 2.58 -5.98 -1.68
CA GLN A 37 3.01 -4.65 -1.30
C GLN A 37 2.74 -3.69 -2.46
N ASP A 38 2.04 -2.61 -2.19
CA ASP A 38 1.75 -1.58 -3.19
C ASP A 38 1.30 -0.30 -2.49
N ASN A 39 1.08 0.73 -3.26
CA ASN A 39 0.53 1.99 -2.78
C ASN A 39 -0.95 2.06 -3.16
N TYR A 40 -1.82 1.87 -2.19
CA TYR A 40 -3.27 1.93 -2.38
C TYR A 40 -3.79 3.19 -1.71
N TYR A 41 -4.18 4.19 -2.51
CA TYR A 41 -4.67 5.47 -2.02
C TYR A 41 -6.20 5.49 -1.99
N GLY A 42 -6.77 6.03 -0.91
CA GLY A 42 -8.22 6.22 -0.83
C GLY A 42 -8.98 4.91 -1.02
N ASP A 43 -9.99 4.92 -1.86
CA ASP A 43 -10.83 3.75 -2.11
C ASP A 43 -10.13 2.61 -2.84
N GLU A 44 -8.92 2.83 -3.36
CA GLU A 44 -8.16 1.76 -3.99
C GLU A 44 -7.85 0.64 -3.00
N LEU A 45 -7.69 0.96 -1.72
CA LEU A 45 -7.52 -0.05 -0.69
C LEU A 45 -8.76 -0.95 -0.59
N ASN A 46 -9.96 -0.37 -0.57
CA ASN A 46 -11.20 -1.14 -0.57
C ASN A 46 -11.32 -2.01 -1.82
N ARG A 47 -10.96 -1.48 -2.96
CA ARG A 47 -11.02 -2.23 -4.23
C ARG A 47 -10.15 -3.48 -4.15
N MET A 48 -8.92 -3.34 -3.64
CA MET A 48 -8.02 -4.49 -3.54
C MET A 48 -8.53 -5.52 -2.53
N ILE A 49 -9.04 -5.06 -1.40
CA ILE A 49 -9.62 -5.96 -0.39
C ILE A 49 -10.82 -6.72 -0.98
N ASN A 50 -11.65 -6.05 -1.78
CA ASN A 50 -12.79 -6.69 -2.43
C ASN A 50 -12.38 -7.77 -3.43
N TYR A 51 -11.27 -7.57 -4.14
CA TYR A 51 -10.74 -8.60 -5.03
C TYR A 51 -10.31 -9.86 -4.27
N LEU A 52 -9.93 -9.70 -3.01
CA LEU A 52 -9.48 -10.79 -2.14
C LEU A 52 -10.60 -11.30 -1.21
N HIS A 53 -11.81 -10.93 -1.49
CA HIS A 53 -13.00 -11.36 -0.74
C HIS A 53 -13.02 -12.88 -0.59
N LYS A 54 -13.37 -13.37 0.58
CA LYS A 54 -13.38 -14.77 0.98
C LYS A 54 -12.01 -15.37 1.31
N TYR A 55 -10.95 -14.59 1.22
CA TYR A 55 -9.61 -15.04 1.62
C TYR A 55 -9.24 -14.39 2.96
N PRO A 56 -8.41 -15.06 3.77
CA PRO A 56 -7.98 -14.50 5.07
C PRO A 56 -6.95 -13.39 4.86
N VAL A 57 -7.43 -12.17 4.70
CA VAL A 57 -6.61 -11.01 4.39
C VAL A 57 -6.24 -10.27 5.68
N GLU A 58 -4.97 -9.93 5.81
CA GLU A 58 -4.49 -9.03 6.85
C GLU A 58 -3.95 -7.78 6.16
N VAL A 59 -4.37 -6.61 6.60
CA VAL A 59 -3.96 -5.34 6.02
C VAL A 59 -3.06 -4.60 7.00
N VAL A 60 -1.90 -4.18 6.52
CA VAL A 60 -0.99 -3.33 7.28
C VAL A 60 -0.71 -2.09 6.45
N VAL A 61 -0.94 -0.93 7.04
CA VAL A 61 -0.65 0.35 6.39
C VAL A 61 0.52 1.01 7.11
N LEU A 62 1.63 1.17 6.40
CA LEU A 62 2.79 1.87 6.95
C LEU A 62 2.62 3.36 6.66
N CYS A 63 2.53 4.15 7.72
CA CYS A 63 2.28 5.59 7.61
C CYS A 63 3.27 6.39 8.46
N PRO A 64 4.57 6.38 8.11
CA PRO A 64 5.52 7.22 8.80
C PRO A 64 5.18 8.69 8.59
N ASP A 65 5.72 9.58 9.43
CA ASP A 65 5.47 11.00 9.28
C ASP A 65 6.10 11.54 7.99
N VAL A 66 5.63 12.71 7.55
CA VAL A 66 6.03 13.27 6.26
C VAL A 66 7.53 13.59 6.22
N GLU A 67 8.11 13.99 7.32
CA GLU A 67 9.54 14.30 7.36
C GLU A 67 10.38 13.03 7.18
N THR A 68 9.95 11.93 7.78
CA THR A 68 10.61 10.63 7.60
C THR A 68 10.52 10.15 6.16
N ILE A 69 9.37 10.34 5.52
CA ILE A 69 9.18 9.97 4.11
C ILE A 69 10.15 10.77 3.24
N LYS A 70 10.24 12.09 3.46
CA LYS A 70 11.17 12.94 2.72
C LYS A 70 12.61 12.49 2.91
N GLU A 71 12.99 12.17 4.14
CA GLU A 71 14.32 11.71 4.45
C GLU A 71 14.65 10.41 3.71
N ARG A 72 13.74 9.45 3.74
CA ARG A 72 13.92 8.16 3.07
C ARG A 72 13.98 8.31 1.56
N GLU A 73 13.14 9.17 0.98
CA GLU A 73 13.16 9.46 -0.46
C GLU A 73 14.47 10.11 -0.89
N ARG A 74 15.08 10.90 -0.03
CA ARG A 74 16.35 11.57 -0.33
C ARG A 74 17.47 10.59 -0.64
N TYR A 75 17.43 9.39 -0.07
CA TYR A 75 18.44 8.37 -0.29
C TYR A 75 18.13 7.43 -1.45
N ARG A 76 17.03 7.66 -2.15
CA ARG A 76 16.67 6.88 -3.33
C ARG A 76 17.19 7.61 -4.57
N GLU A 77 17.69 6.84 -5.53
CA GLU A 77 18.27 7.41 -6.74
C GLU A 77 17.27 7.97 -7.71
N LYS A 78 16.01 7.58 -7.60
CA LYS A 78 14.98 8.05 -8.52
C LYS A 78 13.87 8.75 -7.75
N THR A 79 13.27 9.75 -8.40
CA THR A 79 12.07 10.37 -7.88
C THR A 79 10.86 9.63 -8.43
N GLY A 80 9.95 9.24 -7.54
CA GLY A 80 8.75 8.52 -7.95
C GLY A 80 7.52 9.40 -8.04
N TYR A 81 7.64 10.69 -7.79
CA TYR A 81 6.49 11.56 -7.58
C TYR A 81 6.47 12.74 -8.55
N SER A 82 6.67 12.45 -9.82
CA SER A 82 6.58 13.44 -10.87
C SER A 82 5.19 14.06 -10.90
N GLY A 83 5.10 15.38 -10.77
CA GLY A 83 3.81 16.09 -10.76
C GLY A 83 3.12 16.20 -9.41
N PHE A 84 3.72 15.62 -8.35
CA PHE A 84 3.19 15.68 -6.99
C PHE A 84 4.30 15.97 -6.00
N THR A 85 3.96 16.63 -4.89
CA THR A 85 4.87 16.74 -3.76
C THR A 85 4.61 15.58 -2.80
N VAL A 86 5.61 15.24 -1.98
CA VAL A 86 5.46 14.23 -0.94
C VAL A 86 4.36 14.65 0.03
N GLU A 87 4.30 15.94 0.41
CA GLU A 87 3.30 16.45 1.32
C GLU A 87 1.88 16.27 0.77
N THR A 88 1.68 16.59 -0.50
CA THR A 88 0.37 16.47 -1.14
C THR A 88 -0.10 15.01 -1.17
N LEU A 89 0.78 14.10 -1.54
CA LEU A 89 0.45 12.67 -1.57
C LEU A 89 0.17 12.13 -0.18
N TYR A 90 0.98 12.54 0.81
CA TYR A 90 0.80 12.12 2.19
C TYR A 90 -0.56 12.58 2.72
N ASP A 91 -0.90 13.86 2.54
CA ASP A 91 -2.16 14.41 3.02
C ASP A 91 -3.35 13.74 2.36
N THR A 92 -3.30 13.53 1.05
CA THR A 92 -4.36 12.84 0.32
C THR A 92 -4.54 11.43 0.85
N PHE A 93 -3.44 10.70 1.04
CA PHE A 93 -3.47 9.34 1.57
C PHE A 93 -4.11 9.31 2.96
N MET A 94 -3.66 10.18 3.85
CA MET A 94 -4.13 10.18 5.24
C MET A 94 -5.60 10.60 5.36
N GLN A 95 -6.07 11.47 4.48
CA GLN A 95 -7.43 11.99 4.55
C GLN A 95 -8.46 11.12 3.84
N THR A 96 -8.07 10.42 2.79
CA THR A 96 -9.02 9.72 1.93
C THR A 96 -8.99 8.20 2.05
N THR A 97 -7.93 7.63 2.62
CA THR A 97 -7.80 6.17 2.71
C THR A 97 -8.57 5.65 3.93
N PRO A 98 -9.45 4.65 3.75
CA PRO A 98 -10.21 4.11 4.89
C PRO A 98 -9.28 3.47 5.93
N ARG A 99 -9.63 3.62 7.19
CA ARG A 99 -8.84 3.11 8.32
C ARG A 99 -9.12 1.63 8.54
N ILE A 100 -8.68 0.82 7.60
CA ILE A 100 -8.86 -0.63 7.63
C ILE A 100 -7.53 -1.27 7.97
N GLY A 101 -7.55 -2.27 8.85
CA GLY A 101 -6.34 -3.01 9.20
C GLY A 101 -5.52 -2.32 10.27
N PHE A 102 -4.23 -2.66 10.30
CA PHE A 102 -3.29 -2.13 11.27
C PHE A 102 -2.50 -0.98 10.64
N TRP A 103 -2.71 0.22 11.16
CA TRP A 103 -1.99 1.42 10.72
C TRP A 103 -0.81 1.65 11.64
N LEU A 104 0.39 1.60 11.09
CA LEU A 104 1.62 1.67 11.85
C LEU A 104 2.46 2.87 11.40
N ASP A 105 2.70 3.79 12.32
CA ASP A 105 3.69 4.83 12.13
C ASP A 105 5.06 4.24 12.48
N ASN A 106 5.84 3.93 11.46
CA ASN A 106 7.15 3.31 11.64
C ASN A 106 8.30 4.31 11.46
N SER A 107 8.05 5.60 11.76
CA SER A 107 9.05 6.68 11.62
C SER A 107 10.34 6.38 12.38
N ASN A 108 10.23 5.81 13.56
CA ASN A 108 11.35 5.58 14.45
C ASN A 108 11.80 4.10 14.51
N GLN A 109 11.44 3.33 13.50
CA GLN A 109 11.75 1.90 13.46
C GLN A 109 12.69 1.56 12.32
N THR A 110 13.54 0.57 12.56
CA THR A 110 14.27 -0.09 11.49
C THR A 110 13.33 -1.02 10.74
N PRO A 111 13.69 -1.45 9.51
CA PRO A 111 12.87 -2.44 8.80
C PRO A 111 12.62 -3.71 9.62
N GLN A 112 13.62 -4.18 10.36
CA GLN A 112 13.46 -5.37 11.20
C GLN A 112 12.46 -5.14 12.33
N GLN A 113 12.54 -3.99 13.00
CA GLN A 113 11.60 -3.64 14.06
C GLN A 113 10.17 -3.54 13.52
N THR A 114 10.01 -2.96 12.34
CA THR A 114 8.71 -2.86 11.68
C THR A 114 8.14 -4.26 11.40
N ALA A 115 8.95 -5.14 10.85
CA ALA A 115 8.52 -6.51 10.56
C ALA A 115 8.11 -7.25 11.84
N GLU A 116 8.87 -7.12 12.90
CA GLU A 116 8.55 -7.74 14.19
C GLU A 116 7.24 -7.21 14.76
N THR A 117 7.02 -5.90 14.68
CA THR A 117 5.77 -5.28 15.13
C THR A 117 4.58 -5.84 14.35
N ILE A 118 4.71 -5.95 13.03
CA ILE A 118 3.65 -6.51 12.19
C ILE A 118 3.34 -7.95 12.59
N LEU A 119 4.37 -8.78 12.74
CA LEU A 119 4.18 -10.19 13.08
C LEU A 119 3.52 -10.37 14.44
N ASN A 120 3.82 -9.49 15.38
CA ASN A 120 3.28 -9.56 16.75
C ASN A 120 1.86 -8.99 16.86
N THR A 121 1.40 -8.27 15.84
CA THR A 121 0.11 -7.55 15.87
C THR A 121 -0.88 -8.09 14.85
N ARG A 122 -0.61 -9.19 14.21
CA ARG A 122 -1.42 -9.70 13.10
C ARG A 122 -2.89 -9.84 13.45
N LYS A 123 -3.74 -9.28 12.58
CA LYS A 123 -5.19 -9.33 12.73
C LYS A 123 -5.82 -9.46 11.34
N PRO A 124 -6.66 -10.46 11.11
CA PRO A 124 -7.43 -10.55 9.86
C PRO A 124 -8.39 -9.38 9.72
N VAL A 125 -8.64 -8.98 8.52
CA VAL A 125 -9.63 -7.94 8.21
C VAL A 125 -11.04 -8.49 8.40
#